data_54d88180cff166f8bb5e83585d176d7f
#
_entry.id   54d88180cff166f8bb5e83585d176d7f
#
_cell.length_a   1.000
_cell.length_b   1.000
_cell.length_c   1.000
_cell.angle_alpha   90.00
_cell.angle_beta   90.00
_cell.angle_gamma   90.00
#
_symmetry.space_group_name_H-M   'P 1'
#
loop_
_entity.id
_entity.type
_entity.pdbx_description
1 polymer ?
#
loop_
_entity_poly.entity_id
_entity_poly.type
_entity_poly.pdbx_seq_one_letter_code
_entity_poly.pdbx_strand_id
1 'polypeptide(L)'
;MQALLFLMALLLPSGAGAEEIVGGVESIPHSRPYMAHLEIITERGLRDSCGGFLISRQFVLTAAHCNGREITVTLGAHNMSKRESTQQKIKVEKQIFFPNYNFSSKLHDIKLLKLEEKAELTPTVNVIPLPQSSDFIKPGTMCWAAGWGQTGVTEPKSDTLREIKLRKEKEACKDYRRYDYNFQVCVGSPEMLKLAYKKGDSGGPLVCAGVAHGIVSHDHGTGKPPIIFTRISSYVPWINTVIKGN
;
A
#
# COMPACT_ATOMS: atom_id res chain seq x y z
N MET A 1 23.11 -46.55 52.45
CA MET A 1 23.02 -46.40 50.98
C MET A 1 22.02 -45.28 50.71
N GLN A 2 22.55 -44.07 50.42
CA GLN A 2 21.74 -42.90 50.13
C GLN A 2 21.63 -42.78 48.59
N ALA A 3 20.40 -42.85 48.06
CA ALA A 3 20.13 -42.64 46.65
C ALA A 3 20.06 -41.15 46.36
N LEU A 4 20.95 -40.68 45.52
CA LEU A 4 21.02 -39.30 45.03
C LEU A 4 20.08 -39.14 43.85
N LEU A 5 18.93 -38.47 44.05
CA LEU A 5 17.99 -38.09 43.00
C LEU A 5 18.53 -36.87 42.25
N PHE A 6 19.01 -37.06 41.03
CA PHE A 6 19.31 -35.98 40.11
C PHE A 6 18.00 -35.41 39.55
N LEU A 7 17.69 -34.17 39.96
CA LEU A 7 16.61 -33.38 39.36
C LEU A 7 17.18 -32.77 38.07
N MET A 8 16.87 -33.34 36.90
CA MET A 8 17.08 -32.70 35.63
C MET A 8 16.06 -31.56 35.46
N ALA A 9 16.46 -30.33 35.72
CA ALA A 9 15.71 -29.15 35.33
C ALA A 9 15.77 -29.02 33.80
N LEU A 10 14.68 -29.35 33.13
CA LEU A 10 14.44 -29.04 31.74
C LEU A 10 14.30 -27.49 31.61
N LEU A 11 15.38 -26.85 31.21
CA LEU A 11 15.38 -25.48 30.72
C LEU A 11 14.61 -25.48 29.37
N LEU A 12 13.30 -25.24 29.43
CA LEU A 12 12.54 -24.85 28.27
C LEU A 12 13.12 -23.50 27.80
N PRO A 13 13.48 -23.35 26.52
CA PRO A 13 13.83 -22.04 26.00
C PRO A 13 12.55 -21.18 26.14
N SER A 14 12.63 -20.15 26.96
CA SER A 14 11.66 -19.06 26.99
C SER A 14 11.52 -18.59 25.54
N GLY A 15 10.34 -18.83 24.97
CA GLY A 15 10.00 -18.36 23.64
C GLY A 15 10.34 -16.87 23.55
N ALA A 16 11.29 -16.54 22.68
CA ALA A 16 11.54 -15.19 22.28
C ALA A 16 10.19 -14.64 21.80
N GLY A 17 9.61 -13.74 22.59
CA GLY A 17 8.47 -12.96 22.16
C GLY A 17 8.87 -12.32 20.85
N ALA A 18 8.18 -12.66 19.77
CA ALA A 18 8.35 -11.99 18.51
C ALA A 18 8.10 -10.50 18.80
N GLU A 19 9.16 -9.71 18.81
CA GLU A 19 9.04 -8.26 18.86
C GLU A 19 8.18 -7.87 17.66
N GLU A 20 7.01 -7.36 17.95
CA GLU A 20 6.03 -6.90 16.98
C GLU A 20 6.63 -5.68 16.30
N ILE A 21 7.16 -5.90 15.09
CA ILE A 21 7.93 -4.91 14.34
C ILE A 21 7.02 -3.75 13.96
N VAL A 22 7.35 -2.57 14.44
CA VAL A 22 6.78 -1.30 13.98
C VAL A 22 7.06 -1.19 12.48
N GLY A 23 6.01 -1.17 11.63
CA GLY A 23 6.15 -1.04 10.17
C GLY A 23 5.94 -2.34 9.36
N GLY A 24 5.27 -3.35 9.94
CA GLY A 24 4.95 -4.60 9.24
C GLY A 24 6.13 -5.56 9.13
N VAL A 25 5.92 -6.65 8.41
CA VAL A 25 6.95 -7.67 8.12
C VAL A 25 7.46 -7.52 6.69
N GLU A 26 8.67 -7.98 6.44
CA GLU A 26 9.16 -8.09 5.07
C GLU A 26 8.28 -9.08 4.29
N SER A 27 7.82 -8.67 3.12
CA SER A 27 7.04 -9.53 2.23
C SER A 27 7.90 -10.65 1.69
N ILE A 28 7.31 -11.82 1.44
CA ILE A 28 8.00 -12.85 0.67
C ILE A 28 8.37 -12.26 -0.69
N PRO A 29 9.64 -12.33 -1.14
CA PRO A 29 10.07 -11.76 -2.41
C PRO A 29 9.12 -12.13 -3.57
N HIS A 30 8.71 -11.11 -4.32
CA HIS A 30 7.81 -11.22 -5.48
C HIS A 30 6.41 -11.83 -5.22
N SER A 31 5.99 -12.02 -3.97
CA SER A 31 4.65 -12.50 -3.62
C SER A 31 3.52 -11.50 -3.92
N ARG A 32 3.87 -10.26 -4.24
CA ARG A 32 2.98 -9.16 -4.59
C ARG A 32 3.31 -8.61 -5.98
N PRO A 33 3.12 -9.39 -7.07
CA PRO A 33 3.62 -9.05 -8.42
C PRO A 33 2.97 -7.81 -9.04
N TYR A 34 1.89 -7.31 -8.46
CA TYR A 34 1.20 -6.09 -8.89
C TYR A 34 1.80 -4.81 -8.31
N MET A 35 2.69 -4.90 -7.33
CA MET A 35 3.26 -3.72 -6.68
C MET A 35 4.13 -2.90 -7.63
N ALA A 36 3.94 -1.59 -7.57
CA ALA A 36 4.69 -0.61 -8.33
C ALA A 36 5.34 0.39 -7.37
N HIS A 37 6.65 0.60 -7.52
CA HIS A 37 7.35 1.69 -6.87
C HIS A 37 7.40 2.90 -7.81
N LEU A 38 7.01 4.08 -7.33
CA LEU A 38 6.97 5.32 -8.10
C LEU A 38 8.12 6.22 -7.64
N GLU A 39 9.07 6.48 -8.55
CA GLU A 39 10.07 7.56 -8.40
C GLU A 39 9.46 8.84 -8.98
N ILE A 40 9.36 9.89 -8.17
CA ILE A 40 8.67 11.14 -8.53
C ILE A 40 9.67 12.30 -8.49
N ILE A 41 9.76 13.05 -9.58
CA ILE A 41 10.44 14.34 -9.60
C ILE A 41 9.38 15.43 -9.48
N THR A 42 9.37 16.10 -8.34
CA THR A 42 8.40 17.16 -8.04
C THR A 42 8.62 18.39 -8.95
N GLU A 43 7.64 19.31 -8.98
CA GLU A 43 7.77 20.59 -9.72
C GLU A 43 9.01 21.39 -9.32
N ARG A 44 9.47 21.25 -8.07
CA ARG A 44 10.69 21.89 -7.54
C ARG A 44 11.98 21.11 -7.85
N GLY A 45 11.91 20.01 -8.58
CA GLY A 45 13.06 19.15 -8.89
C GLY A 45 13.50 18.23 -7.74
N LEU A 46 12.75 18.16 -6.65
CA LEU A 46 13.05 17.27 -5.52
C LEU A 46 12.59 15.84 -5.85
N ARG A 47 13.32 14.87 -5.32
CA ARG A 47 12.95 13.47 -5.43
C ARG A 47 12.00 13.07 -4.30
N ASP A 48 10.92 12.39 -4.64
CA ASP A 48 10.00 11.76 -3.72
C ASP A 48 9.62 10.38 -4.24
N SER A 49 8.92 9.57 -3.43
CA SER A 49 8.42 8.28 -3.87
C SER A 49 7.08 7.96 -3.26
N CYS A 50 6.30 7.18 -4.01
CA CYS A 50 5.02 6.61 -3.63
C CYS A 50 4.97 5.12 -4.01
N GLY A 51 3.94 4.43 -3.53
CA GLY A 51 3.49 3.17 -4.04
C GLY A 51 2.43 3.34 -5.13
N GLY A 52 2.17 2.26 -5.82
CA GLY A 52 1.08 2.08 -6.76
C GLY A 52 0.90 0.60 -7.06
N PHE A 53 0.00 0.26 -7.96
CA PHE A 53 -0.20 -1.12 -8.36
C PHE A 53 -0.74 -1.23 -9.80
N LEU A 54 -0.30 -2.28 -10.47
CA LEU A 54 -0.63 -2.54 -11.87
C LEU A 54 -2.04 -3.12 -11.99
N ILE A 55 -2.93 -2.45 -12.73
CA ILE A 55 -4.31 -2.89 -12.95
C ILE A 55 -4.57 -3.34 -14.39
N SER A 56 -3.70 -2.98 -15.30
CA SER A 56 -3.60 -3.49 -16.66
C SER A 56 -2.16 -3.35 -17.15
N ARG A 57 -1.80 -3.97 -18.26
CA ARG A 57 -0.41 -3.88 -18.78
C ARG A 57 0.09 -2.46 -18.99
N GLN A 58 -0.79 -1.47 -19.12
CA GLN A 58 -0.42 -0.09 -19.42
C GLN A 58 -0.88 0.92 -18.35
N PHE A 59 -1.58 0.47 -17.31
CA PHE A 59 -2.10 1.37 -16.28
C PHE A 59 -1.72 0.96 -14.87
N VAL A 60 -1.14 1.90 -14.13
CA VAL A 60 -0.90 1.84 -12.69
C VAL A 60 -1.90 2.75 -11.98
N LEU A 61 -2.53 2.24 -10.92
CA LEU A 61 -3.39 3.01 -10.06
C LEU A 61 -2.61 3.49 -8.83
N THR A 62 -2.79 4.75 -8.45
CA THR A 62 -2.11 5.37 -7.30
C THR A 62 -2.92 6.53 -6.73
N ALA A 63 -2.45 7.16 -5.67
CA ALA A 63 -3.07 8.36 -5.08
C ALA A 63 -2.81 9.61 -5.94
N ALA A 64 -3.79 10.52 -5.99
CA ALA A 64 -3.64 11.78 -6.74
C ALA A 64 -2.54 12.68 -6.17
N HIS A 65 -2.36 12.66 -4.83
CA HIS A 65 -1.31 13.46 -4.19
C HIS A 65 0.12 12.98 -4.50
N CYS A 66 0.31 11.76 -5.02
CA CYS A 66 1.58 11.25 -5.53
C CYS A 66 1.94 11.92 -6.87
N ASN A 67 2.13 13.23 -6.89
CA ASN A 67 2.22 14.05 -8.07
C ASN A 67 3.61 14.65 -8.28
N GLY A 68 4.00 14.82 -9.54
CA GLY A 68 5.23 15.48 -9.96
C GLY A 68 5.26 15.69 -11.47
N ARG A 69 6.26 16.43 -11.93
CA ARG A 69 6.45 16.70 -13.37
C ARG A 69 6.88 15.46 -14.15
N GLU A 70 7.56 14.53 -13.48
CA GLU A 70 8.06 13.28 -14.07
C GLU A 70 7.87 12.15 -13.06
N ILE A 71 7.38 11.01 -13.53
CA ILE A 71 7.19 9.79 -12.72
C ILE A 71 7.76 8.61 -13.50
N THR A 72 8.59 7.82 -12.82
CA THR A 72 9.09 6.53 -13.31
C THR A 72 8.55 5.41 -12.43
N VAL A 73 7.97 4.40 -13.05
CA VAL A 73 7.42 3.22 -12.39
C VAL A 73 8.43 2.09 -12.44
N THR A 74 8.73 1.47 -11.29
CA THR A 74 9.48 0.21 -11.21
C THR A 74 8.54 -0.90 -10.79
N LEU A 75 8.35 -1.89 -11.65
CA LEU A 75 7.59 -3.13 -11.43
C LEU A 75 8.55 -4.28 -11.17
N GLY A 76 8.08 -5.37 -10.53
CA GLY A 76 8.87 -6.60 -10.31
C GLY A 76 10.00 -6.45 -9.30
N ALA A 77 10.03 -5.37 -8.52
CA ALA A 77 11.03 -5.16 -7.48
C ALA A 77 10.61 -5.80 -6.16
N HIS A 78 11.59 -6.37 -5.45
CA HIS A 78 11.50 -6.64 -4.03
C HIS A 78 12.44 -5.72 -3.25
N ASN A 79 13.69 -5.64 -3.66
CA ASN A 79 14.70 -4.79 -3.04
C ASN A 79 15.09 -3.63 -3.98
N MET A 80 14.73 -2.39 -3.57
CA MET A 80 14.97 -1.18 -4.36
C MET A 80 16.44 -0.73 -4.35
N SER A 81 17.25 -1.18 -3.39
CA SER A 81 18.70 -0.89 -3.36
C SER A 81 19.51 -1.83 -4.27
N LYS A 82 18.88 -2.89 -4.79
CA LYS A 82 19.51 -3.87 -5.66
C LYS A 82 18.98 -3.77 -7.09
N ARG A 83 19.83 -4.11 -8.05
CA ARG A 83 19.43 -4.29 -9.44
C ARG A 83 18.97 -5.74 -9.61
N GLU A 84 17.66 -5.96 -9.56
CA GLU A 84 17.08 -7.29 -9.77
C GLU A 84 16.72 -7.48 -11.26
N SER A 85 16.99 -8.67 -11.81
CA SER A 85 16.67 -8.98 -13.22
C SER A 85 15.17 -9.00 -13.52
N THR A 86 14.34 -9.06 -12.48
CA THR A 86 12.89 -9.03 -12.54
C THR A 86 12.30 -7.63 -12.71
N GLN A 87 13.11 -6.59 -12.46
CA GLN A 87 12.65 -5.21 -12.49
C GLN A 87 12.40 -4.71 -13.91
N GLN A 88 11.26 -4.04 -14.10
CA GLN A 88 10.91 -3.28 -15.28
C GLN A 88 10.74 -1.81 -14.90
N LYS A 89 11.59 -0.93 -15.44
CA LYS A 89 11.50 0.53 -15.25
C LYS A 89 10.86 1.16 -16.47
N ILE A 90 9.68 1.76 -16.28
CA ILE A 90 8.87 2.33 -17.36
C ILE A 90 8.50 3.76 -16.97
N LYS A 91 8.67 4.72 -17.87
CA LYS A 91 8.23 6.10 -17.67
C LYS A 91 6.72 6.21 -17.79
N VAL A 92 6.17 7.21 -17.14
CA VAL A 92 4.77 7.59 -17.24
C VAL A 92 4.57 8.55 -18.39
N GLU A 93 3.78 8.17 -19.39
CA GLU A 93 3.36 9.01 -20.51
C GLU A 93 2.37 10.08 -20.05
N LYS A 94 1.39 9.68 -19.23
CA LYS A 94 0.29 10.57 -18.83
C LYS A 94 -0.20 10.27 -17.42
N GLN A 95 -0.41 11.33 -16.65
CA GLN A 95 -1.09 11.31 -15.36
C GLN A 95 -2.55 11.71 -15.56
N ILE A 96 -3.50 10.85 -15.19
CA ILE A 96 -4.94 11.06 -15.40
C ILE A 96 -5.60 11.11 -14.03
N PHE A 97 -5.91 12.31 -13.57
CA PHE A 97 -6.56 12.55 -12.28
C PHE A 97 -8.06 12.31 -12.38
N PHE A 98 -8.66 11.82 -11.29
CA PHE A 98 -10.09 11.88 -11.15
C PHE A 98 -10.54 13.35 -11.06
N PRO A 99 -11.61 13.75 -11.77
CA PRO A 99 -12.16 15.10 -11.66
C PRO A 99 -12.48 15.44 -10.20
N ASN A 100 -12.29 16.73 -9.84
CA ASN A 100 -12.60 17.25 -8.50
C ASN A 100 -11.74 16.72 -7.35
N TYR A 101 -10.53 16.19 -7.62
CA TYR A 101 -9.59 15.94 -6.54
C TYR A 101 -9.39 17.19 -5.68
N ASN A 102 -9.60 17.05 -4.38
CA ASN A 102 -9.44 18.15 -3.43
C ASN A 102 -8.24 17.90 -2.51
N PHE A 103 -7.18 18.67 -2.71
CA PHE A 103 -5.94 18.54 -1.94
C PHE A 103 -6.12 18.72 -0.43
N SER A 104 -7.00 19.66 -0.01
CA SER A 104 -7.19 19.99 1.41
C SER A 104 -8.01 18.95 2.17
N SER A 105 -9.00 18.34 1.52
CA SER A 105 -9.82 17.28 2.14
C SER A 105 -9.32 15.88 1.82
N LYS A 106 -8.38 15.75 0.86
CA LYS A 106 -7.95 14.46 0.29
C LYS A 106 -9.12 13.62 -0.27
N LEU A 107 -10.24 14.27 -0.59
CA LEU A 107 -11.36 13.61 -1.26
C LEU A 107 -10.99 13.38 -2.73
N HIS A 108 -11.41 12.25 -3.27
CA HIS A 108 -11.07 11.80 -4.62
C HIS A 108 -9.57 11.65 -4.89
N ASP A 109 -8.83 11.22 -3.88
CA ASP A 109 -7.37 11.03 -3.94
C ASP A 109 -7.00 9.77 -4.73
N ILE A 110 -7.20 9.84 -6.05
CA ILE A 110 -6.99 8.75 -7.01
C ILE A 110 -6.56 9.31 -8.37
N LYS A 111 -5.61 8.65 -9.00
CA LYS A 111 -5.25 8.88 -10.42
C LYS A 111 -4.75 7.60 -11.07
N LEU A 112 -4.83 7.58 -12.38
CA LEU A 112 -4.24 6.59 -13.26
C LEU A 112 -2.94 7.13 -13.85
N LEU A 113 -1.93 6.28 -13.89
CA LEU A 113 -0.70 6.51 -14.62
C LEU A 113 -0.71 5.64 -15.88
N LYS A 114 -0.77 6.25 -17.06
CA LYS A 114 -0.57 5.55 -18.32
C LYS A 114 0.94 5.43 -18.55
N LEU A 115 1.41 4.20 -18.71
CA LEU A 115 2.81 3.89 -18.99
C LEU A 115 3.14 4.17 -20.46
N GLU A 116 4.35 4.65 -20.73
CA GLU A 116 4.85 4.84 -22.12
C GLU A 116 4.86 3.51 -22.89
N GLU A 117 5.22 2.43 -22.20
CA GLU A 117 5.26 1.07 -22.76
C GLU A 117 4.40 0.13 -21.92
N LYS A 118 3.86 -0.91 -22.57
CA LYS A 118 3.12 -1.96 -21.86
C LYS A 118 4.07 -2.80 -21.02
N ALA A 119 3.76 -2.99 -19.76
CA ALA A 119 4.47 -3.92 -18.91
C ALA A 119 4.42 -5.35 -19.48
N GLU A 120 5.53 -6.06 -19.38
CA GLU A 120 5.59 -7.48 -19.67
C GLU A 120 5.07 -8.26 -18.45
N LEU A 121 4.06 -9.09 -18.65
CA LEU A 121 3.55 -9.95 -17.58
C LEU A 121 4.46 -11.16 -17.39
N THR A 122 4.92 -11.33 -16.17
CA THR A 122 5.82 -12.41 -15.74
C THR A 122 5.34 -12.98 -14.40
N PRO A 123 5.94 -14.03 -13.86
CA PRO A 123 5.61 -14.46 -12.50
C PRO A 123 5.81 -13.37 -11.43
N THR A 124 6.69 -12.38 -11.68
CA THR A 124 7.04 -11.30 -10.75
C THR A 124 6.38 -9.95 -11.09
N VAL A 125 5.71 -9.83 -12.25
CA VAL A 125 4.96 -8.64 -12.68
C VAL A 125 3.60 -9.07 -13.18
N ASN A 126 2.54 -8.74 -12.46
CA ASN A 126 1.18 -9.13 -12.84
C ASN A 126 0.16 -8.08 -12.39
N VAL A 127 -1.04 -8.15 -12.93
CA VAL A 127 -2.14 -7.26 -12.58
C VAL A 127 -2.89 -7.75 -11.34
N ILE A 128 -3.53 -6.82 -10.62
CA ILE A 128 -4.45 -7.14 -9.54
C ILE A 128 -5.88 -6.83 -9.96
N PRO A 129 -6.88 -7.69 -9.66
CA PRO A 129 -8.28 -7.40 -9.94
C PRO A 129 -8.79 -6.25 -9.06
N LEU A 130 -9.73 -5.48 -9.62
CA LEU A 130 -10.48 -4.44 -8.94
C LEU A 130 -11.84 -4.97 -8.48
N PRO A 131 -12.45 -4.35 -7.45
CA PRO A 131 -13.78 -4.72 -6.97
C PRO A 131 -14.86 -4.35 -7.99
N GLN A 132 -16.07 -4.85 -7.79
CA GLN A 132 -17.25 -4.33 -8.50
C GLN A 132 -17.62 -2.95 -7.95
N SER A 133 -18.35 -2.14 -8.73
CA SER A 133 -18.73 -0.77 -8.34
C SER A 133 -19.60 -0.69 -7.10
N SER A 134 -20.25 -1.78 -6.72
CA SER A 134 -21.11 -1.88 -5.52
C SER A 134 -20.43 -2.55 -4.32
N ASP A 135 -19.18 -2.98 -4.45
CA ASP A 135 -18.51 -3.75 -3.39
C ASP A 135 -18.11 -2.88 -2.20
N PHE A 136 -18.47 -3.35 -1.02
CA PHE A 136 -18.07 -2.76 0.26
C PHE A 136 -17.36 -3.81 1.12
N ILE A 137 -16.24 -3.40 1.71
CA ILE A 137 -15.53 -4.24 2.67
C ILE A 137 -16.35 -4.34 3.95
N LYS A 138 -16.75 -5.56 4.32
CA LYS A 138 -17.50 -5.81 5.57
C LYS A 138 -16.61 -5.56 6.80
N PRO A 139 -17.15 -5.02 7.90
CA PRO A 139 -16.44 -4.99 9.17
C PRO A 139 -15.90 -6.37 9.57
N GLY A 140 -14.73 -6.40 10.18
CA GLY A 140 -14.02 -7.63 10.53
C GLY A 140 -13.18 -8.24 9.42
N THR A 141 -13.33 -7.79 8.15
CA THR A 141 -12.51 -8.28 7.04
C THR A 141 -11.04 -7.95 7.26
N MET A 142 -10.20 -8.96 7.06
CA MET A 142 -8.73 -8.82 7.08
C MET A 142 -8.23 -8.46 5.69
N CYS A 143 -7.39 -7.43 5.64
CA CYS A 143 -6.77 -6.92 4.43
C CYS A 143 -5.27 -6.78 4.62
N TRP A 144 -4.55 -6.59 3.53
CA TRP A 144 -3.12 -6.35 3.51
C TRP A 144 -2.82 -5.03 2.80
N ALA A 145 -1.87 -4.29 3.35
CA ALA A 145 -1.24 -3.18 2.65
C ALA A 145 0.26 -3.47 2.53
N ALA A 146 0.88 -3.04 1.44
CA ALA A 146 2.30 -3.26 1.21
C ALA A 146 2.96 -2.00 0.62
N GLY A 147 4.26 -1.83 0.85
CA GLY A 147 5.03 -0.71 0.34
C GLY A 147 6.49 -0.71 0.77
N TRP A 148 7.25 0.26 0.29
CA TRP A 148 8.66 0.53 0.63
C TRP A 148 8.81 1.79 1.49
N GLY A 149 7.78 2.15 2.23
CA GLY A 149 7.78 3.35 3.08
C GLY A 149 8.70 3.25 4.29
N GLN A 150 8.71 4.31 5.08
CA GLN A 150 9.49 4.36 6.32
C GLN A 150 9.04 3.28 7.30
N THR A 151 9.98 2.64 7.99
CA THR A 151 9.70 1.58 8.97
C THR A 151 9.51 2.10 10.39
N GLY A 152 9.73 3.39 10.62
CA GLY A 152 9.56 4.06 11.91
C GLY A 152 9.41 5.56 11.76
N VAL A 153 9.25 6.30 12.88
CA VAL A 153 9.03 7.76 12.86
C VAL A 153 10.24 8.51 12.31
N THR A 154 11.43 8.05 12.65
CA THR A 154 12.72 8.63 12.27
C THR A 154 13.52 7.71 11.34
N GLU A 155 13.01 6.51 11.08
CA GLU A 155 13.70 5.50 10.29
C GLU A 155 13.64 5.83 8.79
N PRO A 156 14.66 5.41 8.00
CA PRO A 156 14.64 5.56 6.57
C PRO A 156 13.52 4.72 5.93
N LYS A 157 13.28 4.96 4.64
CA LYS A 157 12.44 4.09 3.81
C LYS A 157 13.07 2.70 3.73
N SER A 158 12.22 1.66 3.66
CA SER A 158 12.68 0.29 3.52
C SER A 158 13.24 0.03 2.12
N ASP A 159 14.37 -0.62 2.05
CA ASP A 159 14.91 -1.12 0.78
C ASP A 159 14.08 -2.28 0.23
N THR A 160 13.51 -3.11 1.10
CA THR A 160 12.68 -4.27 0.72
C THR A 160 11.20 -3.99 0.88
N LEU A 161 10.39 -4.65 0.03
CA LEU A 161 8.94 -4.57 0.13
C LEU A 161 8.50 -5.15 1.48
N ARG A 162 7.71 -4.37 2.21
CA ARG A 162 7.12 -4.77 3.50
C ARG A 162 5.61 -4.84 3.38
N GLU A 163 4.98 -5.61 4.26
CA GLU A 163 3.54 -5.74 4.28
C GLU A 163 2.98 -5.75 5.70
N ILE A 164 1.74 -5.32 5.82
CA ILE A 164 1.04 -5.22 7.08
C ILE A 164 -0.38 -5.75 6.94
N LYS A 165 -0.84 -6.49 7.96
CA LYS A 165 -2.20 -6.98 8.04
C LYS A 165 -3.06 -5.96 8.79
N LEU A 166 -4.15 -5.54 8.17
CA LEU A 166 -5.07 -4.53 8.68
C LEU A 166 -6.47 -5.11 8.78
N ARG A 167 -7.24 -4.69 9.78
CA ARG A 167 -8.62 -5.11 9.96
C ARG A 167 -9.56 -3.94 9.66
N LYS A 168 -10.63 -4.22 8.89
CA LYS A 168 -11.71 -3.25 8.70
C LYS A 168 -12.55 -3.17 9.97
N GLU A 169 -12.43 -2.08 10.70
CA GLU A 169 -13.25 -1.81 11.87
C GLU A 169 -14.57 -1.11 11.50
N LYS A 170 -15.61 -1.32 12.32
CA LYS A 170 -16.96 -0.78 12.02
C LYS A 170 -17.00 0.74 12.09
N GLU A 171 -16.33 1.31 13.07
CA GLU A 171 -16.43 2.75 13.42
C GLU A 171 -15.08 3.45 13.56
N ALA A 172 -14.00 2.88 12.97
CA ALA A 172 -12.65 3.38 13.19
C ALA A 172 -12.44 4.87 12.87
N CYS A 173 -13.26 5.44 11.97
CA CYS A 173 -13.16 6.84 11.55
C CYS A 173 -14.43 7.67 11.80
N LYS A 174 -15.32 7.26 12.69
CA LYS A 174 -16.56 8.01 12.94
C LYS A 174 -16.33 9.45 13.41
N ASP A 175 -15.23 9.69 14.11
CA ASP A 175 -14.87 10.99 14.67
C ASP A 175 -14.06 11.87 13.71
N TYR A 176 -13.77 11.36 12.50
CA TYR A 176 -13.08 12.13 11.47
C TYR A 176 -14.03 13.11 10.78
N ARG A 177 -13.89 14.37 11.04
CA ARG A 177 -14.79 15.45 10.54
C ARG A 177 -14.98 15.49 9.01
N ARG A 178 -14.04 14.90 8.24
CA ARG A 178 -14.03 14.95 6.76
C ARG A 178 -14.04 13.56 6.12
N TYR A 179 -14.38 12.53 6.88
CA TYR A 179 -14.46 11.17 6.34
C TYR A 179 -15.75 10.97 5.58
N ASP A 180 -15.63 10.59 4.30
CA ASP A 180 -16.78 10.25 3.45
C ASP A 180 -16.80 8.75 3.17
N TYR A 181 -17.75 8.06 3.78
CA TYR A 181 -17.92 6.61 3.66
C TYR A 181 -18.13 6.14 2.20
N ASN A 182 -18.69 6.98 1.32
CA ASN A 182 -18.94 6.61 -0.08
C ASN A 182 -17.63 6.53 -0.88
N PHE A 183 -16.66 7.38 -0.56
CA PHE A 183 -15.42 7.53 -1.32
C PHE A 183 -14.18 7.06 -0.57
N GLN A 184 -14.30 6.73 0.70
CA GLN A 184 -13.17 6.37 1.56
C GLN A 184 -13.42 5.07 2.32
N VAL A 185 -12.33 4.38 2.66
CA VAL A 185 -12.31 3.20 3.53
C VAL A 185 -11.35 3.46 4.66
N CYS A 186 -11.83 3.21 5.86
CA CYS A 186 -11.05 3.34 7.07
C CYS A 186 -10.69 1.96 7.62
N VAL A 187 -9.42 1.72 7.90
CA VAL A 187 -8.93 0.45 8.44
C VAL A 187 -7.91 0.65 9.56
N GLY A 188 -7.78 -0.34 10.41
CA GLY A 188 -6.94 -0.30 11.61
C GLY A 188 -7.68 0.25 12.82
N SER A 189 -7.35 -0.23 14.00
CA SER A 189 -7.89 0.26 15.28
C SER A 189 -6.96 1.29 15.89
N PRO A 190 -7.48 2.33 16.59
CA PRO A 190 -6.67 3.24 17.42
C PRO A 190 -5.83 2.52 18.47
N GLU A 191 -6.25 1.33 18.90
CA GLU A 191 -5.56 0.49 19.87
C GLU A 191 -4.31 -0.20 19.29
N MET A 192 -4.18 -0.27 17.97
CA MET A 192 -2.99 -0.79 17.29
C MET A 192 -1.86 0.28 17.34
N LEU A 193 -1.37 0.58 18.51
CA LEU A 193 -0.46 1.69 18.82
C LEU A 193 0.89 1.67 18.09
N LYS A 194 1.24 0.58 17.41
CA LYS A 194 2.56 0.38 16.80
C LYS A 194 2.55 0.34 15.27
N LEU A 195 1.40 0.42 14.63
CA LEU A 195 1.28 0.32 13.19
C LEU A 195 1.32 1.71 12.56
N ALA A 196 2.48 2.13 12.13
CA ALA A 196 2.64 3.39 11.43
C ALA A 196 2.66 3.16 9.92
N TYR A 197 1.67 3.71 9.22
CA TYR A 197 1.73 3.95 7.80
C TYR A 197 2.62 5.19 7.57
N LYS A 198 3.66 5.10 6.75
CA LYS A 198 4.72 6.10 6.68
C LYS A 198 4.92 6.66 5.27
N LYS A 199 5.69 7.76 5.17
CA LYS A 199 6.08 8.35 3.89
C LYS A 199 6.69 7.29 2.95
N GLY A 200 6.16 7.22 1.74
CA GLY A 200 6.59 6.28 0.71
C GLY A 200 5.60 5.14 0.44
N ASP A 201 4.64 4.91 1.34
CA ASP A 201 3.58 3.92 1.14
C ASP A 201 2.33 4.49 0.46
N SER A 202 2.19 5.83 0.43
CA SER A 202 1.12 6.56 -0.27
C SER A 202 0.86 5.99 -1.66
N GLY A 203 -0.39 5.80 -2.03
CA GLY A 203 -0.77 5.26 -3.34
C GLY A 203 -0.73 3.73 -3.46
N GLY A 204 -0.15 3.02 -2.48
CA GLY A 204 -0.17 1.56 -2.43
C GLY A 204 -1.57 0.97 -2.20
N PRO A 205 -1.78 -0.32 -2.50
CA PRO A 205 -3.08 -0.95 -2.43
C PRO A 205 -3.47 -1.41 -1.02
N LEU A 206 -4.77 -1.38 -0.71
CA LEU A 206 -5.41 -2.18 0.33
C LEU A 206 -6.01 -3.43 -0.33
N VAL A 207 -5.46 -4.60 -0.07
CA VAL A 207 -5.85 -5.86 -0.70
C VAL A 207 -6.61 -6.72 0.28
N CYS A 208 -7.85 -7.07 -0.06
CA CYS A 208 -8.68 -7.97 0.73
C CYS A 208 -9.10 -9.13 -0.19
N ALA A 209 -8.85 -10.38 0.25
CA ALA A 209 -9.17 -11.59 -0.53
C ALA A 209 -8.66 -11.54 -1.99
N GLY A 210 -7.47 -10.99 -2.23
CA GLY A 210 -6.85 -10.92 -3.56
C GLY A 210 -7.34 -9.80 -4.47
N VAL A 211 -8.24 -8.92 -3.99
CA VAL A 211 -8.80 -7.78 -4.73
C VAL A 211 -8.31 -6.46 -4.13
N ALA A 212 -7.95 -5.49 -4.96
CA ALA A 212 -7.55 -4.16 -4.50
C ALA A 212 -8.77 -3.30 -4.21
N HIS A 213 -9.13 -3.12 -2.96
CA HIS A 213 -10.31 -2.35 -2.52
C HIS A 213 -10.01 -0.89 -2.16
N GLY A 214 -8.76 -0.55 -1.88
CA GLY A 214 -8.40 0.80 -1.45
C GLY A 214 -7.04 1.24 -1.95
N ILE A 215 -6.83 2.55 -1.94
CA ILE A 215 -5.55 3.22 -2.24
C ILE A 215 -5.18 4.02 -1.01
N VAL A 216 -3.97 3.86 -0.53
CA VAL A 216 -3.49 4.61 0.61
C VAL A 216 -3.51 6.11 0.32
N SER A 217 -4.22 6.85 1.15
CA SER A 217 -4.39 8.28 1.00
C SER A 217 -3.73 9.06 2.15
N HIS A 218 -4.22 8.94 3.37
CA HIS A 218 -3.70 9.73 4.50
C HIS A 218 -4.09 9.12 5.86
N ASP A 219 -3.46 9.67 6.89
CA ASP A 219 -3.81 9.46 8.30
C ASP A 219 -4.17 10.79 8.98
N HIS A 220 -4.29 10.81 10.29
CA HIS A 220 -4.49 12.02 11.10
C HIS A 220 -3.22 12.89 11.28
N GLY A 221 -2.15 12.64 10.54
CA GLY A 221 -0.86 13.32 10.73
C GLY A 221 -0.04 12.79 11.91
N THR A 222 -0.53 11.75 12.59
CA THR A 222 0.18 11.11 13.70
C THR A 222 0.98 9.88 13.26
N GLY A 223 0.76 9.42 12.04
CA GLY A 223 1.32 8.17 11.53
C GLY A 223 0.73 6.92 12.21
N LYS A 224 -0.35 7.07 12.97
CA LYS A 224 -1.01 5.98 13.70
C LYS A 224 -2.35 5.63 13.09
N PRO A 225 -2.82 4.38 13.21
CA PRO A 225 -4.18 4.00 12.82
C PRO A 225 -5.25 4.83 13.56
N PRO A 226 -6.42 4.98 12.97
CA PRO A 226 -6.84 4.39 11.69
C PRO A 226 -6.26 5.13 10.48
N ILE A 227 -6.11 4.38 9.37
CA ILE A 227 -5.61 4.89 8.09
C ILE A 227 -6.78 5.01 7.13
N ILE A 228 -6.81 6.10 6.37
CA ILE A 228 -7.82 6.35 5.34
C ILE A 228 -7.27 5.97 3.96
N PHE A 229 -8.03 5.14 3.27
CA PHE A 229 -7.81 4.73 1.90
C PHE A 229 -8.90 5.30 1.00
N THR A 230 -8.56 5.67 -0.22
CA THR A 230 -9.56 5.96 -1.26
C THR A 230 -10.27 4.66 -1.63
N ARG A 231 -11.61 4.62 -1.63
CA ARG A 231 -12.43 3.44 -1.95
C ARG A 231 -12.48 3.20 -3.45
N ILE A 232 -11.84 2.16 -3.96
CA ILE A 232 -11.74 1.90 -5.40
C ILE A 232 -13.09 1.61 -6.04
N SER A 233 -14.00 0.89 -5.38
CA SER A 233 -15.30 0.52 -5.96
C SER A 233 -16.12 1.72 -6.46
N SER A 234 -15.99 2.87 -5.81
CA SER A 234 -16.68 4.12 -6.20
C SER A 234 -16.14 4.74 -7.50
N TYR A 235 -14.95 4.31 -7.95
CA TYR A 235 -14.28 4.86 -9.13
C TYR A 235 -14.17 3.87 -10.29
N VAL A 236 -14.63 2.64 -10.13
CA VAL A 236 -14.55 1.60 -11.17
C VAL A 236 -15.18 2.03 -12.50
N PRO A 237 -16.35 2.73 -12.55
CA PRO A 237 -16.88 3.22 -13.80
C PRO A 237 -15.94 4.20 -14.52
N TRP A 238 -15.33 5.13 -13.78
CA TRP A 238 -14.36 6.07 -14.32
C TRP A 238 -13.08 5.36 -14.80
N ILE A 239 -12.53 4.45 -13.99
CA ILE A 239 -11.35 3.66 -14.36
C ILE A 239 -11.58 2.94 -15.67
N ASN A 240 -12.72 2.25 -15.81
CA ASN A 240 -13.07 1.52 -17.02
C ASN A 240 -13.22 2.44 -18.24
N THR A 241 -13.81 3.63 -18.07
CA THR A 241 -13.92 4.62 -19.14
C THR A 241 -12.55 5.09 -19.62
N VAL A 242 -11.64 5.40 -18.69
CA VAL A 242 -10.28 5.84 -19.02
C VAL A 242 -9.51 4.74 -19.74
N ILE A 243 -9.54 3.50 -19.25
CA ILE A 243 -8.80 2.38 -19.85
C ILE A 243 -9.30 2.06 -21.26
N LYS A 244 -10.63 2.15 -21.50
CA LYS A 244 -11.21 1.90 -22.83
C LYS A 244 -10.92 3.00 -23.83
N GLY A 245 -10.74 4.24 -23.38
CA GLY A 245 -10.52 5.40 -24.23
C GLY A 245 -9.05 5.73 -24.53
N ASN A 246 -8.10 4.98 -23.98
CA ASN A 246 -6.65 5.19 -24.13
C ASN A 246 -5.93 3.90 -24.53
#